data_5684345a90e940e9341264e83bcf5ad9
#
_entry.id   5684345a90e940e9341264e83bcf5ad9
#
_cell.length_a   1.000
_cell.length_b   1.000
_cell.length_c   1.000
_cell.angle_alpha   90.00
_cell.angle_beta   90.00
_cell.angle_gamma   90.00
#
_symmetry.space_group_name_H-M   'P 1'
#
loop_
_entity.id
_entity.type
_entity.pdbx_description
1 polymer ?
#
loop_
_entity_poly.entity_id
_entity_poly.type
_entity_poly.pdbx_seq_one_letter_code
_entity_poly.pdbx_strand_id
1 'polypeptide(L)'
;DCATILLAGTDKDGFRTDTMMLLSIDRANGTLSLVSIPRDTLVFCEYAIPKINSAYGWGGGGEDGMRELMLRVSEIIGFEPDGYVLIGLEGFEKLIDAMGGVEFNVPIDMRYSDPTQGLEIDLRAGEQRLSGSDAMQLVRFRSGYAMADLDRVTVQRAFVKAALSQWLSPEKLLRLPSALNTLKKYTQSDLTTENYLWLAESAMFCDLESVRMETLPGTAMYIGGGSYYVLDPSGVAETVNTCCNPYEQGVAVSDLSIRVG
;
A
#
# COMPACT_ATOMS: atom_id res chain seq x y z
N ASP A 1 -18.95 -6.81 -9.14
CA ASP A 1 -17.81 -7.71 -9.46
C ASP A 1 -16.44 -6.99 -9.43
N CYS A 2 -16.40 -5.75 -8.95
CA CYS A 2 -15.18 -4.97 -8.75
C CYS A 2 -15.14 -4.43 -7.31
N ALA A 3 -13.94 -4.34 -6.71
CA ALA A 3 -13.75 -3.71 -5.42
C ALA A 3 -12.40 -2.98 -5.36
N THR A 4 -12.39 -1.83 -4.69
CA THR A 4 -11.17 -1.05 -4.44
C THR A 4 -11.00 -0.81 -2.94
N ILE A 5 -9.91 -1.33 -2.38
CA ILE A 5 -9.60 -1.32 -0.95
C ILE A 5 -8.36 -0.48 -0.69
N LEU A 6 -8.44 0.43 0.30
CA LEU A 6 -7.25 1.16 0.76
C LEU A 6 -6.43 0.27 1.71
N LEU A 7 -5.21 -0.04 1.30
CA LEU A 7 -4.20 -0.66 2.14
C LEU A 7 -3.29 0.42 2.72
N ALA A 8 -3.23 0.54 4.04
CA ALA A 8 -2.40 1.53 4.71
C ALA A 8 -1.46 0.86 5.72
N GLY A 9 -0.22 1.36 5.78
CA GLY A 9 0.78 0.91 6.75
C GLY A 9 1.23 2.05 7.64
N THR A 10 1.16 1.86 8.98
CA THR A 10 1.63 2.87 9.93
C THR A 10 3.14 2.81 10.14
N ASP A 11 3.70 3.95 10.52
CA ASP A 11 5.06 4.04 11.06
C ASP A 11 5.17 3.37 12.44
N LYS A 12 6.38 3.37 13.02
CA LYS A 12 6.68 2.77 14.32
C LYS A 12 5.85 3.41 15.45
N ASP A 13 5.57 4.69 15.35
CA ASP A 13 4.88 5.44 16.39
C ASP A 13 3.34 5.34 16.24
N GLY A 14 2.85 4.77 15.14
CA GLY A 14 1.43 4.57 14.87
C GLY A 14 0.65 5.85 14.56
N PHE A 15 1.34 6.95 14.24
CA PHE A 15 0.71 8.24 13.96
C PHE A 15 0.65 8.61 12.49
N ARG A 16 1.54 8.06 11.65
CA ARG A 16 1.61 8.38 10.22
C ARG A 16 1.43 7.12 9.40
N THR A 17 0.80 7.29 8.24
CA THR A 17 0.69 6.23 7.25
C THR A 17 1.81 6.39 6.21
N ASP A 18 2.90 5.66 6.40
CA ASP A 18 4.07 5.72 5.51
C ASP A 18 3.89 4.93 4.21
N THR A 19 2.93 4.03 4.18
CA THR A 19 2.53 3.26 3.00
C THR A 19 1.03 3.40 2.79
N MET A 20 0.62 3.74 1.58
CA MET A 20 -0.77 3.78 1.15
C MET A 20 -0.86 3.25 -0.28
N MET A 21 -1.72 2.26 -0.49
CA MET A 21 -1.98 1.65 -1.80
C MET A 21 -3.46 1.39 -1.96
N LEU A 22 -3.98 1.60 -3.16
CA LEU A 22 -5.29 1.11 -3.56
C LEU A 22 -5.11 -0.27 -4.19
N LEU A 23 -5.69 -1.29 -3.58
CA LEU A 23 -5.85 -2.62 -4.18
C LEU A 23 -7.19 -2.63 -4.91
N SER A 24 -7.16 -2.79 -6.22
CA SER A 24 -8.37 -2.96 -7.01
C SER A 24 -8.42 -4.33 -7.65
N ILE A 25 -9.55 -5.01 -7.50
CA ILE A 25 -9.82 -6.31 -8.09
C ILE A 25 -11.07 -6.19 -8.95
N ASP A 26 -10.91 -6.50 -10.23
CA ASP A 26 -12.02 -6.66 -11.16
C ASP A 26 -12.13 -8.14 -11.56
N ARG A 27 -13.05 -8.84 -10.90
CA ARG A 27 -13.27 -10.27 -11.11
C ARG A 27 -13.83 -10.57 -12.49
N ALA A 28 -14.64 -9.67 -13.05
CA ALA A 28 -15.24 -9.87 -14.37
C ALA A 28 -14.21 -9.85 -15.48
N ASN A 29 -13.22 -8.96 -15.38
CA ASN A 29 -12.13 -8.82 -16.34
C ASN A 29 -10.87 -9.60 -15.93
N GLY A 30 -10.85 -10.24 -14.76
CA GLY A 30 -9.69 -10.99 -14.25
C GLY A 30 -8.48 -10.10 -14.00
N THR A 31 -8.66 -8.83 -13.63
CA THR A 31 -7.56 -7.88 -13.44
C THR A 31 -7.37 -7.52 -11.96
N LEU A 32 -6.10 -7.39 -11.58
CA LEU A 32 -5.68 -6.93 -10.27
C LEU A 32 -4.73 -5.76 -10.44
N SER A 33 -4.99 -4.68 -9.72
CA SER A 33 -4.17 -3.46 -9.76
C SER A 33 -3.77 -3.01 -8.35
N LEU A 34 -2.57 -2.47 -8.23
CA LEU A 34 -2.05 -1.83 -7.03
C LEU A 34 -1.59 -0.42 -7.39
N VAL A 35 -2.25 0.60 -6.86
CA VAL A 35 -1.91 2.00 -7.11
C VAL A 35 -1.37 2.63 -5.83
N SER A 36 -0.07 2.94 -5.82
CA SER A 36 0.57 3.58 -4.68
C SER A 36 0.23 5.06 -4.61
N ILE A 37 -0.08 5.54 -3.41
CA ILE A 37 -0.27 6.96 -3.09
C ILE A 37 1.00 7.43 -2.37
N PRO A 38 1.77 8.38 -2.93
CA PRO A 38 2.97 8.89 -2.27
C PRO A 38 2.63 9.55 -0.93
N ARG A 39 3.35 9.18 0.13
CA ARG A 39 3.07 9.63 1.50
C ARG A 39 3.14 11.15 1.70
N ASP A 40 3.95 11.82 0.90
CA ASP A 40 4.16 13.27 0.95
C ASP A 40 3.19 14.05 0.05
N THR A 41 2.14 13.36 -0.47
CA THR A 41 1.11 13.99 -1.32
C THR A 41 0.49 15.19 -0.63
N LEU A 42 0.54 16.33 -1.32
CA LEU A 42 -0.07 17.58 -0.89
C LEU A 42 -1.60 17.47 -0.98
N VAL A 43 -2.30 17.72 0.10
CA VAL A 43 -3.77 17.66 0.17
C VAL A 43 -4.38 18.95 0.68
N PHE A 44 -5.66 19.19 0.37
CA PHE A 44 -6.43 20.25 1.01
C PHE A 44 -6.82 19.81 2.42
N CYS A 45 -6.34 20.52 3.43
CA CYS A 45 -6.63 20.23 4.82
C CYS A 45 -6.20 21.40 5.73
N GLU A 46 -6.61 21.36 6.98
CA GLU A 46 -6.20 22.32 8.03
C GLU A 46 -4.98 21.84 8.84
N TYR A 47 -4.31 20.77 8.42
CA TYR A 47 -3.13 20.26 9.13
C TYR A 47 -1.97 21.26 9.06
N ALA A 48 -1.18 21.32 10.13
CA ALA A 48 0.05 22.11 10.13
C ALA A 48 1.03 21.70 9.02
N ILE A 49 1.02 20.40 8.66
CA ILE A 49 1.78 19.83 7.53
C ILE A 49 0.77 19.15 6.61
N PRO A 50 0.36 19.77 5.48
CA PRO A 50 -0.71 19.27 4.62
C PRO A 50 -0.25 18.11 3.72
N LYS A 51 0.25 17.05 4.34
CA LYS A 51 0.62 15.79 3.69
C LYS A 51 -0.40 14.71 4.03
N ILE A 52 -0.75 13.89 3.05
CA ILE A 52 -1.74 12.83 3.23
C ILE A 52 -1.37 11.84 4.32
N ASN A 53 -0.08 11.58 4.54
CA ASN A 53 0.39 10.68 5.62
C ASN A 53 0.10 11.21 7.04
N SER A 54 -0.22 12.48 7.18
CA SER A 54 -0.60 13.10 8.46
C SER A 54 -2.09 12.95 8.78
N ALA A 55 -2.92 12.56 7.80
CA ALA A 55 -4.37 12.49 7.95
C ALA A 55 -4.80 11.55 9.08
N TYR A 56 -4.23 10.35 9.13
CA TYR A 56 -4.55 9.37 10.16
C TYR A 56 -4.30 9.89 11.58
N GLY A 57 -3.12 10.47 11.82
CA GLY A 57 -2.78 11.04 13.12
C GLY A 57 -3.59 12.28 13.45
N TRP A 58 -3.89 13.14 12.47
CA TRP A 58 -4.74 14.31 12.64
C TRP A 58 -6.17 13.94 13.04
N GLY A 59 -6.74 12.89 12.46
CA GLY A 59 -8.03 12.34 12.84
C GLY A 59 -8.06 11.68 14.23
N GLY A 60 -6.92 11.61 14.93
CA GLY A 60 -6.81 11.04 16.28
C GLY A 60 -6.48 9.54 16.30
N GLY A 61 -6.15 8.95 15.15
CA GLY A 61 -5.91 7.51 15.03
C GLY A 61 -7.19 6.68 15.12
N GLY A 62 -7.04 5.35 15.12
CA GLY A 62 -8.19 4.45 15.20
C GLY A 62 -9.18 4.65 14.06
N GLU A 63 -10.47 4.45 14.32
CA GLU A 63 -11.52 4.56 13.30
C GLU A 63 -11.68 5.99 12.77
N ASP A 64 -11.56 7.00 13.63
CA ASP A 64 -11.66 8.41 13.24
C ASP A 64 -10.46 8.82 12.37
N GLY A 65 -9.25 8.33 12.70
CA GLY A 65 -8.06 8.53 11.88
C GLY A 65 -8.20 7.90 10.51
N MET A 66 -8.77 6.69 10.42
CA MET A 66 -9.02 6.06 9.13
C MET A 66 -10.11 6.76 8.34
N ARG A 67 -11.16 7.28 9.01
CA ARG A 67 -12.19 8.09 8.33
C ARG A 67 -11.59 9.35 7.69
N GLU A 68 -10.69 10.04 8.41
CA GLU A 68 -9.99 11.22 7.87
C GLU A 68 -9.08 10.83 6.70
N LEU A 69 -8.32 9.73 6.80
CA LEU A 69 -7.47 9.26 5.72
C LEU A 69 -8.29 8.86 4.48
N MET A 70 -9.38 8.11 4.67
CA MET A 70 -10.30 7.71 3.60
C MET A 70 -10.88 8.92 2.88
N LEU A 71 -11.28 9.95 3.64
CA LEU A 71 -11.78 11.20 3.06
C LEU A 71 -10.71 11.86 2.15
N ARG A 72 -9.46 11.99 2.63
CA ARG A 72 -8.39 12.58 1.81
C ARG A 72 -8.07 11.74 0.58
N VAL A 73 -8.10 10.40 0.71
CA VAL A 73 -7.93 9.51 -0.43
C VAL A 73 -9.07 9.69 -1.43
N SER A 74 -10.33 9.69 -0.97
CA SER A 74 -11.51 9.87 -1.83
C SER A 74 -11.46 11.18 -2.62
N GLU A 75 -11.01 12.25 -1.99
CA GLU A 75 -10.85 13.57 -2.62
C GLU A 75 -9.84 13.55 -3.77
N ILE A 76 -8.74 12.84 -3.64
CA ILE A 76 -7.70 12.80 -4.67
C ILE A 76 -7.97 11.80 -5.80
N ILE A 77 -8.82 10.78 -5.56
CA ILE A 77 -9.13 9.76 -6.58
C ILE A 77 -10.53 9.91 -7.20
N GLY A 78 -11.40 10.77 -6.61
CA GLY A 78 -12.71 11.09 -7.15
C GLY A 78 -13.83 10.12 -6.78
N PHE A 79 -13.57 9.12 -5.93
CA PHE A 79 -14.57 8.19 -5.38
C PHE A 79 -14.12 7.62 -4.03
N GLU A 80 -15.06 7.05 -3.27
CA GLU A 80 -14.75 6.42 -1.98
C GLU A 80 -14.35 4.96 -2.21
N PRO A 81 -13.18 4.49 -1.68
CA PRO A 81 -12.84 3.08 -1.67
C PRO A 81 -13.88 2.25 -0.89
N ASP A 82 -14.10 0.98 -1.28
CA ASP A 82 -15.10 0.09 -0.68
C ASP A 82 -14.78 -0.30 0.77
N GLY A 83 -13.57 -0.04 1.22
CA GLY A 83 -13.13 -0.28 2.58
C GLY A 83 -11.62 -0.10 2.74
N TYR A 84 -11.12 -0.45 3.93
CA TYR A 84 -9.71 -0.30 4.24
C TYR A 84 -9.13 -1.44 5.06
N VAL A 85 -7.80 -1.58 4.98
CA VAL A 85 -6.97 -2.39 5.89
C VAL A 85 -5.79 -1.55 6.33
N LEU A 86 -5.69 -1.28 7.63
CA LEU A 86 -4.55 -0.62 8.26
C LEU A 86 -3.71 -1.66 9.00
N ILE A 87 -2.42 -1.73 8.71
CA ILE A 87 -1.48 -2.66 9.32
C ILE A 87 -0.27 -1.92 9.92
N GLY A 88 0.09 -2.26 11.15
CA GLY A 88 1.34 -1.80 11.75
C GLY A 88 2.51 -2.73 11.39
N LEU A 89 3.73 -2.31 11.76
CA LEU A 89 4.96 -3.06 11.44
C LEU A 89 4.91 -4.49 11.99
N GLU A 90 4.49 -4.67 13.25
CA GLU A 90 4.35 -6.00 13.87
C GLU A 90 3.32 -6.85 13.12
N GLY A 91 2.20 -6.25 12.75
CA GLY A 91 1.14 -6.94 12.00
C GLY A 91 1.63 -7.45 10.64
N PHE A 92 2.42 -6.64 9.94
CA PHE A 92 3.04 -7.04 8.68
C PHE A 92 3.95 -8.25 8.86
N GLU A 93 4.86 -8.24 9.84
CA GLU A 93 5.73 -9.39 10.13
C GLU A 93 4.92 -10.65 10.43
N LYS A 94 3.91 -10.54 11.31
CA LYS A 94 3.05 -11.67 11.69
C LYS A 94 2.24 -12.23 10.53
N LEU A 95 1.79 -11.37 9.61
CA LEU A 95 1.08 -11.80 8.41
C LEU A 95 2.00 -12.62 7.50
N ILE A 96 3.20 -12.13 7.21
CA ILE A 96 4.19 -12.84 6.41
C ILE A 96 4.51 -14.21 7.02
N ASP A 97 4.74 -14.27 8.33
CA ASP A 97 5.03 -15.51 9.06
C ASP A 97 3.85 -16.49 9.00
N ALA A 98 2.62 -16.00 9.21
CA ALA A 98 1.41 -16.83 9.15
C ALA A 98 1.20 -17.47 7.77
N MET A 99 1.59 -16.76 6.70
CA MET A 99 1.56 -17.27 5.33
C MET A 99 2.76 -18.19 5.00
N GLY A 100 3.73 -18.30 5.92
CA GLY A 100 4.90 -19.17 5.78
C GLY A 100 6.06 -18.53 5.04
N GLY A 101 6.15 -17.21 5.07
CA GLY A 101 7.20 -16.45 4.40
C GLY A 101 6.96 -16.27 2.90
N VAL A 102 7.90 -15.58 2.26
CA VAL A 102 7.88 -15.30 0.81
C VAL A 102 9.23 -15.65 0.21
N GLU A 103 9.24 -16.51 -0.81
CA GLU A 103 10.43 -16.75 -1.63
C GLU A 103 10.70 -15.50 -2.48
N PHE A 104 11.88 -14.92 -2.33
CA PHE A 104 12.21 -13.67 -3.02
C PHE A 104 13.69 -13.60 -3.36
N ASN A 105 13.98 -13.06 -4.54
CA ASN A 105 15.34 -12.78 -4.95
C ASN A 105 15.74 -11.36 -4.50
N VAL A 106 16.48 -11.27 -3.41
CA VAL A 106 16.98 -9.99 -2.88
C VAL A 106 18.01 -9.43 -3.87
N PRO A 107 17.81 -8.22 -4.40
CA PRO A 107 18.60 -7.75 -5.55
C PRO A 107 20.06 -7.37 -5.20
N ILE A 108 20.31 -6.94 -3.97
CA ILE A 108 21.62 -6.50 -3.47
C ILE A 108 21.79 -6.88 -1.99
N ASP A 109 23.03 -6.90 -1.51
CA ASP A 109 23.30 -6.96 -0.07
C ASP A 109 22.77 -5.68 0.60
N MET A 110 21.88 -5.85 1.60
CA MET A 110 21.28 -4.76 2.34
C MET A 110 21.83 -4.73 3.75
N ARG A 111 22.64 -3.73 4.05
CA ARG A 111 23.21 -3.51 5.39
C ARG A 111 22.99 -2.08 5.82
N TYR A 112 22.30 -1.92 6.93
CA TYR A 112 22.01 -0.61 7.50
C TYR A 112 21.70 -0.73 8.98
N SER A 113 22.27 0.15 9.80
CA SER A 113 21.98 0.20 11.23
C SER A 113 21.60 1.62 11.62
N ASP A 114 20.47 1.77 12.28
CA ASP A 114 20.02 3.02 12.89
C ASP A 114 19.58 2.73 14.34
N PRO A 115 20.50 2.88 15.30
CA PRO A 115 20.19 2.63 16.71
C PRO A 115 19.09 3.55 17.26
N THR A 116 18.89 4.75 16.69
CA THR A 116 17.89 5.69 17.16
C THR A 116 16.47 5.21 16.84
N GLN A 117 16.32 4.49 15.74
CA GLN A 117 15.07 3.86 15.33
C GLN A 117 14.97 2.39 15.74
N GLY A 118 16.04 1.83 16.35
CA GLY A 118 16.13 0.40 16.63
C GLY A 118 16.02 -0.43 15.34
N LEU A 119 16.56 0.07 14.23
CA LEU A 119 16.52 -0.58 12.93
C LEU A 119 17.87 -1.21 12.62
N GLU A 120 17.88 -2.52 12.47
CA GLU A 120 19.01 -3.30 12.00
C GLU A 120 18.58 -4.03 10.73
N ILE A 121 19.33 -3.87 9.65
CA ILE A 121 19.10 -4.54 8.37
C ILE A 121 20.38 -5.27 7.99
N ASP A 122 20.28 -6.59 7.82
CA ASP A 122 21.37 -7.46 7.32
C ASP A 122 20.77 -8.57 6.46
N LEU A 123 20.46 -8.25 5.21
CA LEU A 123 19.99 -9.21 4.21
C LEU A 123 21.05 -9.38 3.12
N ARG A 124 21.32 -10.61 2.75
CA ARG A 124 22.21 -10.92 1.62
C ARG A 124 21.44 -10.93 0.31
N ALA A 125 22.13 -10.59 -0.78
CA ALA A 125 21.60 -10.75 -2.13
C ALA A 125 21.35 -12.23 -2.48
N GLY A 126 20.37 -12.49 -3.34
CA GLY A 126 20.07 -13.80 -3.88
C GLY A 126 18.71 -14.35 -3.46
N GLU A 127 18.39 -15.54 -3.99
CA GLU A 127 17.13 -16.23 -3.72
C GLU A 127 17.11 -16.78 -2.29
N GLN A 128 16.07 -16.43 -1.55
CA GLN A 128 15.89 -16.87 -0.19
C GLN A 128 14.42 -16.75 0.23
N ARG A 129 14.04 -17.52 1.26
CA ARG A 129 12.74 -17.37 1.90
C ARG A 129 12.82 -16.29 2.96
N LEU A 130 12.10 -15.20 2.77
CA LEU A 130 12.01 -14.12 3.73
C LEU A 130 10.94 -14.43 4.78
N SER A 131 11.35 -14.42 6.05
CA SER A 131 10.44 -14.36 7.20
C SER A 131 9.76 -12.98 7.29
N GLY A 132 8.84 -12.81 8.23
CA GLY A 132 8.24 -11.50 8.50
C GLY A 132 9.29 -10.43 8.83
N SER A 133 10.27 -10.78 9.67
CA SER A 133 11.37 -9.88 10.02
C SER A 133 12.26 -9.53 8.82
N ASP A 134 12.58 -10.52 7.97
CA ASP A 134 13.39 -10.27 6.76
C ASP A 134 12.64 -9.41 5.76
N ALA A 135 11.34 -9.68 5.56
CA ALA A 135 10.47 -8.87 4.71
C ALA A 135 10.38 -7.42 5.22
N MET A 136 10.32 -7.22 6.54
CA MET A 136 10.33 -5.89 7.15
C MET A 136 11.65 -5.17 6.89
N GLN A 137 12.78 -5.85 6.97
CA GLN A 137 14.09 -5.30 6.63
C GLN A 137 14.13 -4.87 5.15
N LEU A 138 13.64 -5.75 4.25
CA LEU A 138 13.59 -5.48 2.81
C LEU A 138 12.80 -4.20 2.49
N VAL A 139 11.57 -4.08 3.02
CA VAL A 139 10.68 -2.95 2.69
C VAL A 139 11.11 -1.63 3.35
N ARG A 140 11.89 -1.69 4.44
CA ARG A 140 12.42 -0.52 5.15
C ARG A 140 13.79 -0.07 4.64
N PHE A 141 14.47 -0.87 3.84
CA PHE A 141 15.81 -0.52 3.33
C PHE A 141 15.75 0.67 2.39
N ARG A 142 16.57 1.68 2.66
CA ARG A 142 16.64 2.95 1.89
C ARG A 142 18.03 3.28 1.38
N SER A 143 19.05 2.56 1.82
CA SER A 143 20.46 2.86 1.54
C SER A 143 21.01 1.99 0.42
N GLY A 144 22.00 2.48 -0.34
CA GLY A 144 22.76 1.64 -1.27
C GLY A 144 22.12 1.38 -2.64
N TYR A 145 20.94 1.88 -2.92
CA TYR A 145 20.38 1.86 -4.26
C TYR A 145 20.97 2.96 -5.13
N ALA A 146 21.28 2.65 -6.38
CA ALA A 146 21.91 3.60 -7.32
C ALA A 146 21.00 4.81 -7.62
N MET A 147 19.67 4.63 -7.58
CA MET A 147 18.65 5.66 -7.76
C MET A 147 17.70 5.76 -6.55
N ALA A 148 18.21 5.46 -5.36
CA ALA A 148 17.59 5.60 -4.02
C ALA A 148 16.08 5.28 -3.93
N ASP A 149 15.21 6.23 -4.23
CA ASP A 149 13.76 6.08 -4.01
C ASP A 149 13.05 5.25 -5.10
N LEU A 150 13.48 5.33 -6.36
CA LEU A 150 12.91 4.56 -7.48
C LEU A 150 13.19 3.06 -7.32
N ASP A 151 14.41 2.71 -6.91
CA ASP A 151 14.78 1.32 -6.72
C ASP A 151 14.03 0.70 -5.53
N ARG A 152 13.80 1.48 -4.45
CA ARG A 152 12.99 1.02 -3.31
C ARG A 152 11.56 0.68 -3.70
N VAL A 153 10.88 1.57 -4.41
CA VAL A 153 9.50 1.33 -4.88
C VAL A 153 9.44 0.10 -5.78
N THR A 154 10.43 -0.07 -6.65
CA THR A 154 10.53 -1.24 -7.53
C THR A 154 10.69 -2.54 -6.74
N VAL A 155 11.57 -2.57 -5.74
CA VAL A 155 11.77 -3.75 -4.88
C VAL A 155 10.52 -4.05 -4.05
N GLN A 156 9.88 -3.04 -3.47
CA GLN A 156 8.62 -3.21 -2.74
C GLN A 156 7.51 -3.78 -3.63
N ARG A 157 7.36 -3.28 -4.86
CA ARG A 157 6.40 -3.80 -5.84
C ARG A 157 6.71 -5.26 -6.21
N ALA A 158 7.97 -5.57 -6.51
CA ALA A 158 8.38 -6.93 -6.82
C ALA A 158 8.11 -7.89 -5.65
N PHE A 159 8.35 -7.45 -4.40
CA PHE A 159 8.03 -8.23 -3.21
C PHE A 159 6.53 -8.47 -3.06
N VAL A 160 5.70 -7.43 -3.21
CA VAL A 160 4.22 -7.57 -3.14
C VAL A 160 3.73 -8.53 -4.23
N LYS A 161 4.22 -8.41 -5.46
CA LYS A 161 3.88 -9.34 -6.55
C LYS A 161 4.26 -10.78 -6.18
N ALA A 162 5.48 -11.01 -5.69
CA ALA A 162 5.94 -12.32 -5.27
C ALA A 162 5.09 -12.90 -4.13
N ALA A 163 4.72 -12.07 -3.15
CA ALA A 163 3.85 -12.47 -2.05
C ALA A 163 2.46 -12.87 -2.56
N LEU A 164 1.82 -12.05 -3.39
CA LEU A 164 0.50 -12.35 -3.96
C LEU A 164 0.51 -13.64 -4.77
N SER A 165 1.47 -13.79 -5.70
CA SER A 165 1.58 -14.99 -6.54
C SER A 165 1.77 -16.27 -5.73
N GLN A 166 2.52 -16.20 -4.63
CA GLN A 166 2.76 -17.37 -3.78
C GLN A 166 1.59 -17.66 -2.83
N TRP A 167 0.94 -16.62 -2.27
CA TRP A 167 -0.10 -16.79 -1.27
C TRP A 167 -1.44 -17.22 -1.87
N LEU A 168 -1.71 -16.83 -3.11
CA LEU A 168 -2.91 -17.22 -3.85
C LEU A 168 -2.78 -18.58 -4.55
N SER A 169 -1.69 -19.33 -4.29
CA SER A 169 -1.55 -20.69 -4.77
C SER A 169 -2.50 -21.65 -4.03
N PRO A 170 -3.02 -22.71 -4.69
CA PRO A 170 -3.96 -23.65 -4.06
C PRO A 170 -3.45 -24.28 -2.76
N GLU A 171 -2.15 -24.54 -2.65
CA GLU A 171 -1.51 -25.12 -1.47
C GLU A 171 -1.54 -24.16 -0.27
N LYS A 172 -1.41 -22.86 -0.53
CA LYS A 172 -1.39 -21.81 0.51
C LYS A 172 -2.78 -21.38 0.95
N LEU A 173 -3.81 -21.62 0.13
CA LEU A 173 -5.20 -21.35 0.52
C LEU A 173 -5.63 -22.14 1.77
N LEU A 174 -5.03 -23.27 2.03
CA LEU A 174 -5.23 -24.02 3.28
C LEU A 174 -4.78 -23.24 4.53
N ARG A 175 -3.90 -22.25 4.37
CA ARG A 175 -3.45 -21.34 5.44
C ARG A 175 -4.28 -20.07 5.55
N LEU A 176 -5.18 -19.83 4.61
CA LEU A 176 -6.02 -18.62 4.59
C LEU A 176 -6.78 -18.36 5.91
N PRO A 177 -7.40 -19.37 6.56
CA PRO A 177 -8.07 -19.15 7.84
C PRO A 177 -7.13 -18.64 8.94
N SER A 178 -5.88 -19.17 8.98
CA SER A 178 -4.86 -18.70 9.94
C SER A 178 -4.39 -17.28 9.62
N ALA A 179 -4.19 -16.97 8.35
CA ALA A 179 -3.83 -15.63 7.89
C ALA A 179 -4.93 -14.61 8.19
N LEU A 180 -6.20 -14.96 7.96
CA LEU A 180 -7.34 -14.11 8.30
C LEU A 180 -7.45 -13.84 9.80
N ASN A 181 -7.20 -14.85 10.65
CA ASN A 181 -7.16 -14.67 12.09
C ASN A 181 -6.02 -13.74 12.51
N THR A 182 -4.85 -13.86 11.87
CA THR A 182 -3.71 -12.97 12.09
C THR A 182 -4.03 -11.56 11.62
N LEU A 183 -4.57 -11.40 10.41
CA LEU A 183 -5.03 -10.11 9.91
C LEU A 183 -5.96 -9.43 10.92
N LYS A 184 -7.04 -10.07 11.33
CA LYS A 184 -8.02 -9.52 12.28
C LYS A 184 -7.40 -9.12 13.63
N LYS A 185 -6.36 -9.82 14.05
CA LYS A 185 -5.70 -9.54 15.35
C LYS A 185 -4.74 -8.35 15.27
N TYR A 186 -4.08 -8.16 14.14
CA TYR A 186 -2.98 -7.20 13.98
C TYR A 186 -3.27 -6.08 12.99
N THR A 187 -4.49 -6.02 12.46
CA THR A 187 -4.95 -4.95 11.57
C THR A 187 -6.19 -4.29 12.13
N GLN A 188 -6.37 -3.04 11.74
CA GLN A 188 -7.65 -2.35 11.83
C GLN A 188 -8.28 -2.35 10.44
N SER A 189 -9.56 -2.75 10.34
CA SER A 189 -10.25 -2.85 9.07
C SER A 189 -11.75 -2.77 9.29
N ASP A 190 -12.47 -2.22 8.32
CA ASP A 190 -13.93 -2.24 8.23
C ASP A 190 -14.46 -3.43 7.41
N LEU A 191 -13.55 -4.26 6.87
CA LEU A 191 -13.93 -5.42 6.07
C LEU A 191 -14.45 -6.57 6.95
N THR A 192 -15.57 -7.17 6.52
CA THR A 192 -16.10 -8.38 7.11
C THR A 192 -15.28 -9.62 6.69
N THR A 193 -15.56 -10.76 7.34
CA THR A 193 -14.93 -12.03 6.92
C THR A 193 -15.30 -12.40 5.49
N GLU A 194 -16.54 -12.14 5.11
CA GLU A 194 -17.08 -12.38 3.78
C GLU A 194 -16.36 -11.51 2.73
N ASN A 195 -16.06 -10.24 3.06
CA ASN A 195 -15.29 -9.38 2.18
C ASN A 195 -13.88 -9.95 1.94
N TYR A 196 -13.18 -10.38 2.98
CA TYR A 196 -11.85 -11.00 2.83
C TYR A 196 -11.88 -12.28 2.00
N LEU A 197 -12.89 -13.13 2.19
CA LEU A 197 -13.05 -14.35 1.40
C LEU A 197 -13.34 -14.01 -0.06
N TRP A 198 -14.23 -13.06 -0.30
CA TRP A 198 -14.53 -12.59 -1.66
C TRP A 198 -13.30 -12.02 -2.36
N LEU A 199 -12.50 -11.20 -1.67
CA LEU A 199 -11.24 -10.65 -2.21
C LEU A 199 -10.26 -11.77 -2.56
N ALA A 200 -10.08 -12.75 -1.66
CA ALA A 200 -9.18 -13.88 -1.89
C ALA A 200 -9.63 -14.74 -3.07
N GLU A 201 -10.94 -15.10 -3.13
CA GLU A 201 -11.50 -15.84 -4.25
C GLU A 201 -11.37 -15.06 -5.56
N SER A 202 -11.71 -13.77 -5.55
CA SER A 202 -11.64 -12.94 -6.77
C SER A 202 -10.22 -12.82 -7.30
N ALA A 203 -9.23 -12.66 -6.41
CA ALA A 203 -7.83 -12.60 -6.79
C ALA A 203 -7.32 -13.89 -7.45
N MET A 204 -7.92 -15.05 -7.15
CA MET A 204 -7.59 -16.32 -7.83
C MET A 204 -8.03 -16.37 -9.31
N PHE A 205 -9.02 -15.57 -9.69
CA PHE A 205 -9.47 -15.46 -11.08
C PHE A 205 -8.66 -14.42 -11.87
N CYS A 206 -7.82 -13.62 -11.17
CA CYS A 206 -6.99 -12.61 -11.79
C CYS A 206 -5.68 -13.23 -12.31
N ASP A 207 -5.19 -12.68 -13.41
CA ASP A 207 -3.85 -13.00 -13.90
C ASP A 207 -2.79 -12.30 -13.04
N LEU A 208 -2.19 -13.03 -12.12
CA LEU A 208 -1.16 -12.52 -11.20
C LEU A 208 0.17 -12.16 -11.89
N GLU A 209 0.40 -12.66 -13.12
CA GLU A 209 1.57 -12.27 -13.92
C GLU A 209 1.40 -10.87 -14.50
N SER A 210 0.16 -10.46 -14.77
CA SER A 210 -0.20 -9.15 -15.33
C SER A 210 -0.71 -8.13 -14.29
N VAL A 211 -0.38 -8.32 -13.00
CA VAL A 211 -0.71 -7.33 -11.96
C VAL A 211 -0.20 -5.95 -12.34
N ARG A 212 -1.11 -4.99 -12.44
CA ARG A 212 -0.76 -3.60 -12.72
C ARG A 212 -0.30 -2.93 -11.43
N MET A 213 0.89 -2.33 -11.47
CA MET A 213 1.47 -1.63 -10.33
C MET A 213 1.84 -0.23 -10.74
N GLU A 214 1.01 0.73 -10.32
CA GLU A 214 1.18 2.13 -10.65
C GLU A 214 1.44 2.98 -9.41
N THR A 215 1.88 4.21 -9.62
CA THR A 215 1.92 5.25 -8.59
C THR A 215 1.13 6.43 -9.11
N LEU A 216 0.31 7.07 -8.28
CA LEU A 216 -0.37 8.28 -8.68
C LEU A 216 0.65 9.30 -9.18
N PRO A 217 0.51 9.78 -10.44
CA PRO A 217 1.50 10.66 -11.05
C PRO A 217 1.52 12.04 -10.42
N GLY A 218 2.70 12.62 -10.35
CA GLY A 218 2.93 13.95 -9.79
C GLY A 218 4.41 14.30 -9.77
N THR A 219 4.74 15.38 -9.09
CA THR A 219 6.11 15.91 -9.04
C THR A 219 6.47 16.33 -7.61
N ALA A 220 7.69 16.02 -7.19
CA ALA A 220 8.21 16.51 -5.93
C ALA A 220 8.48 18.02 -6.04
N MET A 221 7.92 18.80 -5.12
CA MET A 221 8.03 20.25 -5.08
C MET A 221 8.39 20.74 -3.68
N TYR A 222 9.11 21.85 -3.62
CA TYR A 222 9.43 22.52 -2.36
C TYR A 222 8.54 23.75 -2.20
N ILE A 223 7.62 23.71 -1.23
CA ILE A 223 6.58 24.73 -1.03
C ILE A 223 6.62 25.19 0.43
N GLY A 224 6.78 26.50 0.66
CA GLY A 224 6.69 27.08 2.00
C GLY A 224 7.67 26.49 3.04
N GLY A 225 8.84 26.01 2.59
CA GLY A 225 9.85 25.41 3.47
C GLY A 225 9.68 23.91 3.68
N GLY A 226 8.72 23.26 3.02
CA GLY A 226 8.48 21.81 3.07
C GLY A 226 8.60 21.14 1.70
N SER A 227 9.02 19.88 1.68
CA SER A 227 8.99 19.04 0.47
C SER A 227 7.65 18.33 0.40
N TYR A 228 6.96 18.42 -0.75
CA TYR A 228 5.66 17.81 -1.01
C TYR A 228 5.69 17.08 -2.34
N TYR A 229 4.79 16.11 -2.50
CA TYR A 229 4.49 15.50 -3.77
C TYR A 229 3.17 16.07 -4.30
N VAL A 230 3.24 16.84 -5.37
CA VAL A 230 2.09 17.51 -6.00
C VAL A 230 1.59 16.62 -7.13
N LEU A 231 0.36 16.14 -7.01
CA LEU A 231 -0.27 15.26 -8.00
C LEU A 231 -0.57 16.02 -9.29
N ASP A 232 -0.47 15.31 -10.42
CA ASP A 232 -0.97 15.74 -11.72
C ASP A 232 -2.43 15.32 -11.90
N PRO A 233 -3.42 16.26 -11.88
CA PRO A 233 -4.83 15.89 -11.93
C PRO A 233 -5.22 15.06 -13.17
N SER A 234 -4.65 15.37 -14.32
CA SER A 234 -4.95 14.64 -15.56
C SER A 234 -4.41 13.23 -15.54
N GLY A 235 -3.16 13.08 -15.10
CA GLY A 235 -2.54 11.76 -14.94
C GLY A 235 -3.19 10.93 -13.85
N VAL A 236 -3.65 11.56 -12.75
CA VAL A 236 -4.42 10.86 -11.71
C VAL A 236 -5.73 10.33 -12.26
N ALA A 237 -6.52 11.14 -12.97
CA ALA A 237 -7.77 10.71 -13.57
C ALA A 237 -7.55 9.53 -14.55
N GLU A 238 -6.51 9.58 -15.38
CA GLU A 238 -6.14 8.50 -16.29
C GLU A 238 -5.77 7.22 -15.52
N THR A 239 -4.89 7.33 -14.53
CA THR A 239 -4.43 6.18 -13.71
C THR A 239 -5.60 5.54 -12.97
N VAL A 240 -6.45 6.34 -12.34
CA VAL A 240 -7.61 5.88 -11.58
C VAL A 240 -8.58 5.14 -12.48
N ASN A 241 -8.95 5.71 -13.63
CA ASN A 241 -9.87 5.08 -14.58
C ASN A 241 -9.31 3.78 -15.18
N THR A 242 -8.00 3.69 -15.34
CA THR A 242 -7.36 2.51 -15.93
C THR A 242 -7.18 1.37 -14.91
N CYS A 243 -6.96 1.72 -13.63
CA CYS A 243 -6.48 0.77 -12.64
C CYS A 243 -7.45 0.45 -11.51
N CYS A 244 -8.28 1.39 -11.07
CA CYS A 244 -9.01 1.22 -9.81
C CYS A 244 -10.42 1.86 -9.75
N ASN A 245 -10.92 2.48 -10.80
CA ASN A 245 -12.28 2.95 -10.83
C ASN A 245 -13.26 1.78 -10.96
N PRO A 246 -14.13 1.50 -9.96
CA PRO A 246 -15.07 0.39 -10.00
C PRO A 246 -16.36 0.71 -10.77
N TYR A 247 -16.52 1.95 -11.24
CA TYR A 247 -17.73 2.43 -11.87
C TYR A 247 -17.61 2.47 -13.40
N GLU A 248 -18.74 2.29 -14.09
CA GLU A 248 -18.81 2.49 -15.54
C GLU A 248 -18.55 3.94 -15.96
N GLN A 249 -18.93 4.88 -15.09
CA GLN A 249 -18.64 6.30 -15.32
C GLN A 249 -17.17 6.60 -14.99
N GLY A 250 -16.47 7.17 -15.96
CA GLY A 250 -15.09 7.63 -15.74
C GLY A 250 -15.03 8.81 -14.77
N VAL A 251 -13.99 8.81 -13.93
CA VAL A 251 -13.64 9.95 -13.08
C VAL A 251 -13.07 11.05 -13.96
N ALA A 252 -13.67 12.26 -13.91
CA ALA A 252 -13.16 13.44 -14.60
C ALA A 252 -12.22 14.22 -13.67
N VAL A 253 -11.37 15.08 -14.25
CA VAL A 253 -10.49 15.97 -13.48
C VAL A 253 -11.29 16.87 -12.52
N SER A 254 -12.52 17.25 -12.90
CA SER A 254 -13.43 18.04 -12.05
C SER A 254 -13.91 17.34 -10.80
N ASP A 255 -13.84 16.00 -10.76
CA ASP A 255 -14.26 15.18 -9.63
C ASP A 255 -13.15 15.03 -8.58
N LEU A 256 -11.93 15.46 -8.94
CA LEU A 256 -10.75 15.40 -8.09
C LEU A 256 -10.56 16.68 -7.30
N SER A 257 -10.27 16.56 -6.02
CA SER A 257 -9.89 17.66 -5.14
C SER A 257 -8.37 17.64 -4.90
N ILE A 258 -7.60 17.92 -5.94
CA ILE A 258 -6.15 17.92 -5.92
C ILE A 258 -5.61 19.33 -5.72
N ARG A 259 -4.77 19.50 -4.70
CA ARG A 259 -4.06 20.75 -4.46
C ARG A 259 -2.84 20.83 -5.37
N VAL A 260 -2.92 21.73 -6.33
CA VAL A 260 -1.78 22.14 -7.16
C VAL A 260 -1.08 23.29 -6.46
N GLY A 261 0.23 23.22 -6.26
CA GLY A 261 1.06 24.06 -5.39
C GLY A 261 0.88 25.56 -5.51
#